data_2934452deaa7f91b5f21ce93a4c33950
#
_entry.id   2934452deaa7f91b5f21ce93a4c33950
#
_cell.length_a   1.000
_cell.length_b   1.000
_cell.length_c   1.000
_cell.angle_alpha   90.00
_cell.angle_beta   90.00
_cell.angle_gamma   90.00
#
_symmetry.space_group_name_H-M   'P 1'
#
loop_
_entity.id
_entity.type
_entity.pdbx_description
1 polymer ?
#
loop_
_entity_poly.entity_id
_entity_poly.type
_entity_poly.pdbx_seq_one_letter_code
_entity_poly.pdbx_strand_id
1 'polypeptide(L)'
;MTASETLPLYNPTATDPDGTNMAPNTKKNVAECISDDALVHFKSYKYSSVDLSPVSKYVLGPFWNASVNLLPLWIAPNMVTLLGFCFILVNVAFCAIWMPDLVGPAPSWLYFSFAFGLFMYQTMDNLDGKQARRTGTSSGLGELFDHGIDSLNCTLASLLETAAMGLGTSPAGIITALCPCLPMFFSTWETYHTHTLFLGVINGPTEGILIACAIMIMSGIWGPGIWTIPLANGIKDTLPGLAEILGETTFRDIWIGLIIGSLVFTQIPFCVLNVAKARKSRGEPILPVFLEWIPMAVFTFSIAAWVFSPYSTIMKENHLMLFCFIMSFVFGRLTTKIILAHLTRQPFPWWTVMLYPLVGGAFLGNMPRFGLPQVSAQFELFYLWAYLLFSMVVYFRWAWLVVTSICNYLGINALTIPKEKQIANKAAQAANKLH
;
A
#
# COMPACT_ATOMS: atom_id res chain seq x y z
N MET A 1 0.01 -19.42 -31.12
CA MET A 1 -1.26 -19.89 -31.71
C MET A 1 -2.23 -20.03 -30.56
N THR A 2 -3.02 -19.07 -30.49
CA THR A 2 -4.40 -18.74 -30.75
C THR A 2 -5.32 -19.06 -29.59
N ALA A 3 -5.88 -18.08 -28.95
CA ALA A 3 -7.22 -17.60 -29.14
C ALA A 3 -7.43 -16.35 -28.29
N SER A 4 -7.65 -15.22 -28.96
CA SER A 4 -8.18 -14.00 -28.37
C SER A 4 -9.68 -14.17 -28.19
N GLU A 5 -10.16 -14.50 -27.00
CA GLU A 5 -11.57 -14.29 -26.65
C GLU A 5 -11.75 -12.81 -26.30
N THR A 6 -12.31 -12.06 -27.24
CA THR A 6 -12.82 -10.72 -27.02
C THR A 6 -14.04 -10.80 -26.10
N LEU A 7 -13.90 -10.24 -24.88
CA LEU A 7 -15.03 -10.03 -23.98
C LEU A 7 -16.04 -9.07 -24.63
N PRO A 8 -17.36 -9.32 -24.50
CA PRO A 8 -18.38 -8.50 -25.11
C PRO A 8 -18.38 -7.08 -24.52
N LEU A 9 -18.40 -6.09 -25.41
CA LEU A 9 -18.53 -4.69 -25.10
C LEU A 9 -19.87 -4.42 -24.38
N TYR A 10 -19.82 -3.65 -23.32
CA TYR A 10 -20.99 -3.15 -22.58
C TYR A 10 -21.89 -2.35 -23.56
N ASN A 11 -23.12 -2.83 -23.75
CA ASN A 11 -24.17 -2.12 -24.47
C ASN A 11 -25.15 -1.53 -23.43
N PRO A 12 -25.26 -0.22 -23.30
CA PRO A 12 -26.11 0.41 -22.27
C PRO A 12 -27.61 0.25 -22.52
N THR A 13 -28.03 -0.46 -23.57
CA THR A 13 -29.43 -0.63 -23.95
C THR A 13 -29.94 -2.07 -23.83
N ALA A 14 -29.21 -2.99 -23.18
CA ALA A 14 -29.68 -4.33 -22.96
C ALA A 14 -30.79 -4.35 -21.88
N THR A 15 -32.01 -4.60 -22.30
CA THR A 15 -33.17 -4.90 -21.45
C THR A 15 -33.06 -6.34 -20.94
N ASP A 16 -33.39 -6.55 -19.66
CA ASP A 16 -33.53 -7.87 -19.04
C ASP A 16 -34.62 -8.70 -19.77
N PRO A 17 -34.49 -10.04 -19.86
CA PRO A 17 -35.46 -10.91 -20.57
C PRO A 17 -36.90 -10.80 -20.07
N ASP A 18 -37.14 -10.26 -18.86
CA ASP A 18 -38.48 -10.14 -18.27
C ASP A 18 -39.19 -8.79 -18.49
N GLY A 19 -38.64 -7.89 -19.31
CA GLY A 19 -39.34 -6.70 -19.79
C GLY A 19 -39.76 -5.67 -18.74
N THR A 20 -39.24 -5.72 -17.53
CA THR A 20 -39.54 -4.74 -16.50
C THR A 20 -38.54 -3.59 -16.56
N ASN A 21 -38.99 -2.43 -17.07
CA ASN A 21 -38.28 -1.16 -16.93
C ASN A 21 -38.13 -0.83 -15.44
N MET A 22 -37.02 -1.21 -14.83
CA MET A 22 -36.65 -0.64 -13.55
C MET A 22 -36.27 0.83 -13.73
N ALA A 23 -37.17 1.73 -13.38
CA ALA A 23 -36.85 3.15 -13.24
C ALA A 23 -35.63 3.27 -12.30
N PRO A 24 -34.63 4.11 -12.62
CA PRO A 24 -33.47 4.29 -11.77
C PRO A 24 -33.94 4.81 -10.41
N ASN A 25 -33.82 3.95 -9.39
CA ASN A 25 -34.14 4.30 -8.01
C ASN A 25 -33.07 5.31 -7.54
N THR A 26 -33.34 6.58 -7.73
CA THR A 26 -32.50 7.69 -7.27
C THR A 26 -32.56 7.83 -5.75
N LYS A 27 -32.17 6.78 -5.02
CA LYS A 27 -31.71 6.95 -3.64
C LYS A 27 -30.41 7.74 -3.71
N LYS A 28 -30.47 8.96 -3.19
CA LYS A 28 -29.33 9.87 -3.06
C LYS A 28 -28.11 9.06 -2.63
N ASN A 29 -27.12 8.92 -3.49
CA ASN A 29 -25.83 8.38 -3.19
C ASN A 29 -25.24 9.21 -2.06
N VAL A 30 -25.23 8.67 -0.85
CA VAL A 30 -24.27 9.11 0.15
C VAL A 30 -22.93 8.75 -0.48
N ALA A 31 -22.08 9.73 -0.74
CA ALA A 31 -20.85 9.63 -1.56
C ALA A 31 -19.80 8.59 -1.08
N GLU A 32 -20.16 7.72 -0.15
CA GLU A 32 -19.31 6.76 0.53
C GLU A 32 -19.86 5.33 0.56
N CYS A 33 -21.13 5.10 0.15
CA CYS A 33 -21.73 3.77 0.11
C CYS A 33 -21.73 3.22 -1.32
N ILE A 34 -21.53 1.91 -1.43
CA ILE A 34 -21.60 1.19 -2.71
C ILE A 34 -23.07 1.04 -3.06
N SER A 35 -23.46 1.39 -4.30
CA SER A 35 -24.80 1.13 -4.81
C SER A 35 -25.00 -0.38 -5.10
N ASP A 36 -26.23 -0.87 -5.03
CA ASP A 36 -26.55 -2.28 -5.34
C ASP A 36 -26.13 -2.63 -6.78
N ASP A 37 -26.28 -1.70 -7.73
CA ASP A 37 -25.87 -1.87 -9.12
C ASP A 37 -24.34 -2.08 -9.27
N ALA A 38 -23.55 -1.46 -8.40
CA ALA A 38 -22.09 -1.63 -8.38
C ALA A 38 -21.67 -2.99 -7.80
N LEU A 39 -22.43 -3.52 -6.84
CA LEU A 39 -22.16 -4.80 -6.20
C LEU A 39 -22.31 -6.00 -7.15
N VAL A 40 -23.11 -5.88 -8.22
CA VAL A 40 -23.28 -6.94 -9.24
C VAL A 40 -21.95 -7.38 -9.82
N HIS A 41 -21.00 -6.46 -10.00
CA HIS A 41 -19.70 -6.76 -10.58
C HIS A 41 -18.83 -7.68 -9.72
N PHE A 42 -19.06 -7.76 -8.41
CA PHE A 42 -18.36 -8.71 -7.55
C PHE A 42 -18.67 -10.18 -7.86
N LYS A 43 -19.82 -10.50 -8.45
CA LYS A 43 -20.18 -11.89 -8.84
C LYS A 43 -19.37 -12.39 -10.04
N SER A 44 -18.98 -11.49 -10.96
CA SER A 44 -18.19 -11.81 -12.16
C SER A 44 -16.69 -11.56 -11.98
N TYR A 45 -16.26 -11.29 -10.76
CA TYR A 45 -14.86 -10.96 -10.45
C TYR A 45 -13.92 -12.15 -10.77
N LYS A 46 -12.79 -11.82 -11.43
CA LYS A 46 -11.65 -12.72 -11.63
C LYS A 46 -10.37 -11.93 -11.38
N TYR A 47 -9.54 -12.41 -10.47
CA TYR A 47 -8.23 -11.84 -10.22
C TYR A 47 -7.30 -12.05 -11.41
N SER A 48 -6.57 -11.01 -11.80
CA SER A 48 -5.57 -11.06 -12.86
C SER A 48 -4.29 -10.35 -12.39
N SER A 49 -3.18 -11.07 -12.38
CA SER A 49 -1.87 -10.51 -12.09
C SER A 49 -0.79 -11.14 -12.93
N VAL A 50 0.25 -10.38 -13.25
CA VAL A 50 1.47 -10.82 -13.93
C VAL A 50 2.64 -10.42 -13.05
N ASP A 51 3.38 -11.40 -12.55
CA ASP A 51 4.61 -11.20 -11.77
C ASP A 51 5.80 -11.74 -12.58
N LEU A 52 6.72 -10.87 -12.93
CA LEU A 52 7.92 -11.18 -13.72
C LEU A 52 9.18 -11.36 -12.85
N SER A 53 9.08 -11.26 -11.52
CA SER A 53 10.22 -11.41 -10.61
C SER A 53 10.77 -12.84 -10.63
N PRO A 54 12.08 -13.01 -10.93
CA PRO A 54 12.74 -14.32 -10.80
C PRO A 54 12.79 -14.80 -9.36
N VAL A 55 12.93 -13.88 -8.39
CA VAL A 55 12.96 -14.21 -6.95
C VAL A 55 11.61 -14.76 -6.51
N SER A 56 10.52 -14.09 -6.91
CA SER A 56 9.17 -14.57 -6.68
C SER A 56 8.95 -15.97 -7.30
N LYS A 57 9.38 -16.15 -8.55
CA LYS A 57 9.15 -17.41 -9.29
C LYS A 57 9.97 -18.60 -8.76
N TYR A 58 11.26 -18.40 -8.51
CA TYR A 58 12.20 -19.51 -8.26
C TYR A 58 12.54 -19.72 -6.78
N VAL A 59 12.41 -18.70 -5.94
CA VAL A 59 12.77 -18.77 -4.52
C VAL A 59 11.54 -18.70 -3.63
N LEU A 60 10.81 -17.59 -3.66
CA LEU A 60 9.70 -17.38 -2.74
C LEU A 60 8.45 -18.17 -3.11
N GLY A 61 8.16 -18.36 -4.39
CA GLY A 61 7.01 -19.11 -4.85
C GLY A 61 6.98 -20.56 -4.34
N PRO A 62 8.07 -21.36 -4.46
CA PRO A 62 8.19 -22.68 -3.83
C PRO A 62 8.01 -22.64 -2.32
N PHE A 63 8.63 -21.65 -1.64
CA PHE A 63 8.49 -21.44 -0.20
C PHE A 63 7.03 -21.18 0.20
N TRP A 64 6.34 -20.25 -0.48
CA TRP A 64 4.93 -19.96 -0.21
C TRP A 64 4.01 -21.16 -0.51
N ASN A 65 4.29 -21.94 -1.57
CA ASN A 65 3.54 -23.15 -1.89
C ASN A 65 3.68 -24.24 -0.80
N ALA A 66 4.83 -24.32 -0.17
CA ALA A 66 5.01 -25.20 0.98
C ALA A 66 4.32 -24.65 2.24
N SER A 67 4.52 -23.35 2.51
CA SER A 67 4.04 -22.67 3.72
C SER A 67 2.50 -22.61 3.80
N VAL A 68 1.78 -22.49 2.69
CA VAL A 68 0.31 -22.46 2.71
C VAL A 68 -0.29 -23.76 3.28
N ASN A 69 0.44 -24.88 3.22
CA ASN A 69 -0.01 -26.16 3.78
C ASN A 69 0.03 -26.19 5.31
N LEU A 70 0.77 -25.29 5.94
CA LEU A 70 0.80 -25.13 7.40
C LEU A 70 -0.45 -24.40 7.90
N LEU A 71 -1.14 -23.63 7.03
CA LEU A 71 -2.34 -22.93 7.41
C LEU A 71 -3.52 -23.89 7.55
N PRO A 72 -4.26 -23.82 8.68
CA PRO A 72 -5.49 -24.59 8.85
C PRO A 72 -6.57 -24.18 7.82
N LEU A 73 -7.37 -25.13 7.35
CA LEU A 73 -8.45 -24.88 6.37
C LEU A 73 -9.59 -24.02 6.92
N TRP A 74 -9.66 -23.79 8.22
CA TRP A 74 -10.68 -22.94 8.83
C TRP A 74 -10.30 -21.47 8.87
N ILE A 75 -9.03 -21.12 8.66
CA ILE A 75 -8.57 -19.71 8.62
C ILE A 75 -8.99 -19.10 7.30
N ALA A 76 -9.76 -18.00 7.37
CA ALA A 76 -10.15 -17.22 6.21
C ALA A 76 -8.92 -16.48 5.62
N PRO A 77 -8.86 -16.31 4.29
CA PRO A 77 -7.76 -15.57 3.64
C PRO A 77 -7.52 -14.18 4.24
N ASN A 78 -8.55 -13.37 4.38
CA ASN A 78 -8.45 -12.02 4.96
C ASN A 78 -7.94 -12.01 6.41
N MET A 79 -8.13 -13.13 7.16
CA MET A 79 -7.53 -13.28 8.47
C MET A 79 -6.02 -13.51 8.37
N VAL A 80 -5.54 -14.18 7.32
CA VAL A 80 -4.10 -14.37 7.06
C VAL A 80 -3.45 -13.02 6.77
N THR A 81 -4.05 -12.21 5.90
CA THR A 81 -3.61 -10.82 5.61
C THR A 81 -3.53 -9.99 6.90
N LEU A 82 -4.58 -10.04 7.72
CA LEU A 82 -4.66 -9.29 8.97
C LEU A 82 -3.60 -9.76 9.99
N LEU A 83 -3.36 -11.07 10.11
CA LEU A 83 -2.29 -11.60 10.96
C LEU A 83 -0.91 -11.13 10.48
N GLY A 84 -0.68 -11.09 9.17
CA GLY A 84 0.52 -10.49 8.60
C GLY A 84 0.68 -9.03 9.03
N PHE A 85 -0.38 -8.24 8.91
CA PHE A 85 -0.35 -6.84 9.31
C PHE A 85 -0.13 -6.64 10.81
N CYS A 86 -0.59 -7.55 11.67
CA CYS A 86 -0.30 -7.50 13.10
C CYS A 86 1.20 -7.54 13.41
N PHE A 87 2.03 -8.25 12.62
CA PHE A 87 3.49 -8.22 12.80
C PHE A 87 4.06 -6.81 12.59
N ILE A 88 3.54 -6.07 11.62
CA ILE A 88 3.94 -4.67 11.41
C ILE A 88 3.50 -3.80 12.58
N LEU A 89 2.24 -3.88 13.00
CA LEU A 89 1.71 -3.07 14.11
C LEU A 89 2.47 -3.31 15.43
N VAL A 90 2.82 -4.56 15.73
CA VAL A 90 3.64 -4.91 16.91
C VAL A 90 5.02 -4.28 16.81
N ASN A 91 5.66 -4.33 15.64
CA ASN A 91 6.97 -3.72 15.44
C ASN A 91 6.92 -2.20 15.48
N VAL A 92 5.85 -1.58 14.98
CA VAL A 92 5.65 -0.12 15.11
C VAL A 92 5.45 0.28 16.58
N ALA A 93 4.72 -0.54 17.36
CA ALA A 93 4.62 -0.33 18.81
C ALA A 93 5.98 -0.47 19.51
N PHE A 94 6.78 -1.46 19.14
CA PHE A 94 8.15 -1.59 19.64
C PHE A 94 9.00 -0.38 19.23
N CYS A 95 8.92 0.07 17.98
CA CYS A 95 9.60 1.27 17.52
C CYS A 95 9.21 2.50 18.35
N ALA A 96 7.93 2.69 18.64
CA ALA A 96 7.44 3.81 19.45
C ALA A 96 7.99 3.80 20.88
N ILE A 97 8.26 2.62 21.45
CA ILE A 97 8.77 2.47 22.81
C ILE A 97 10.29 2.67 22.88
N TRP A 98 11.04 2.04 21.94
CA TRP A 98 12.51 1.99 22.00
C TRP A 98 13.22 2.99 21.10
N MET A 99 12.54 3.49 20.06
CA MET A 99 13.09 4.44 19.07
C MET A 99 12.09 5.55 18.70
N PRO A 100 11.57 6.31 19.67
CA PRO A 100 10.56 7.34 19.38
C PRO A 100 11.08 8.46 18.47
N ASP A 101 12.40 8.67 18.41
CA ASP A 101 13.09 9.63 17.55
C ASP A 101 13.44 9.07 16.16
N LEU A 102 13.29 7.75 15.94
CA LEU A 102 13.66 7.04 14.71
C LEU A 102 15.16 7.14 14.36
N VAL A 103 16.01 7.44 15.34
CA VAL A 103 17.47 7.57 15.16
C VAL A 103 18.22 6.41 15.82
N GLY A 104 17.80 6.05 17.03
CA GLY A 104 18.49 5.03 17.81
C GLY A 104 19.80 5.55 18.46
N PRO A 105 20.75 4.67 18.80
CA PRO A 105 20.70 3.22 18.62
C PRO A 105 19.70 2.52 19.55
N ALA A 106 19.15 1.43 19.08
CA ALA A 106 18.28 0.54 19.85
C ALA A 106 18.97 -0.82 20.07
N PRO A 107 18.42 -1.69 20.96
CA PRO A 107 18.91 -3.06 21.08
C PRO A 107 18.83 -3.81 19.74
N SER A 108 19.87 -4.58 19.40
CA SER A 108 19.98 -5.30 18.12
C SER A 108 18.77 -6.18 17.80
N TRP A 109 18.16 -6.81 18.81
CA TRP A 109 16.99 -7.65 18.62
C TRP A 109 15.80 -6.89 17.97
N LEU A 110 15.70 -5.60 18.20
CA LEU A 110 14.63 -4.77 17.66
C LEU A 110 14.70 -4.70 16.13
N TYR A 111 15.88 -4.48 15.58
CA TYR A 111 16.10 -4.46 14.12
C TYR A 111 15.82 -5.83 13.49
N PHE A 112 16.23 -6.91 14.16
CA PHE A 112 15.89 -8.27 13.70
C PHE A 112 14.38 -8.54 13.78
N SER A 113 13.69 -7.99 14.79
CA SER A 113 12.24 -8.05 14.89
C SER A 113 11.56 -7.32 13.75
N PHE A 114 12.07 -6.15 13.35
CA PHE A 114 11.56 -5.40 12.19
C PHE A 114 11.69 -6.23 10.89
N ALA A 115 12.87 -6.79 10.65
CA ALA A 115 13.11 -7.64 9.48
C ALA A 115 12.21 -8.88 9.48
N PHE A 116 12.10 -9.58 10.62
CA PHE A 116 11.22 -10.73 10.76
C PHE A 116 9.75 -10.36 10.53
N GLY A 117 9.29 -9.27 11.15
CA GLY A 117 7.90 -8.83 11.02
C GLY A 117 7.55 -8.44 9.58
N LEU A 118 8.45 -7.75 8.89
CA LEU A 118 8.26 -7.37 7.49
C LEU A 118 8.26 -8.60 6.57
N PHE A 119 9.15 -9.55 6.78
CA PHE A 119 9.19 -10.81 6.03
C PHE A 119 7.95 -11.67 6.30
N MET A 120 7.45 -11.70 7.54
CA MET A 120 6.21 -12.40 7.89
C MET A 120 4.99 -11.72 7.26
N TYR A 121 4.95 -10.40 7.23
CA TYR A 121 3.92 -9.66 6.51
C TYR A 121 3.88 -10.08 5.03
N GLN A 122 5.00 -9.95 4.31
CA GLN A 122 5.10 -10.36 2.91
C GLN A 122 4.71 -11.83 2.69
N THR A 123 5.11 -12.71 3.62
CA THR A 123 4.76 -14.13 3.53
C THR A 123 3.25 -14.33 3.66
N MET A 124 2.62 -13.75 4.67
CA MET A 124 1.18 -13.89 4.91
C MET A 124 0.34 -13.29 3.78
N ASP A 125 0.76 -12.15 3.25
CA ASP A 125 0.21 -11.48 2.08
C ASP A 125 0.17 -12.42 0.85
N ASN A 126 1.28 -13.07 0.54
CA ASN A 126 1.33 -14.03 -0.56
C ASN A 126 0.63 -15.36 -0.27
N LEU A 127 0.39 -15.69 1.00
CA LEU A 127 -0.33 -16.91 1.39
C LEU A 127 -1.85 -16.74 1.31
N ASP A 128 -2.41 -15.57 1.47
CA ASP A 128 -3.86 -15.37 1.55
C ASP A 128 -4.56 -15.72 0.23
N GLY A 129 -4.05 -15.28 -0.92
CA GLY A 129 -4.55 -15.66 -2.23
C GLY A 129 -4.41 -17.17 -2.51
N LYS A 130 -3.33 -17.82 -2.02
CA LYS A 130 -3.16 -19.28 -2.10
C LYS A 130 -4.16 -19.98 -1.18
N GLN A 131 -4.39 -19.46 0.03
CA GLN A 131 -5.39 -19.96 0.97
C GLN A 131 -6.81 -19.77 0.40
N ALA A 132 -7.10 -18.64 -0.25
CA ALA A 132 -8.38 -18.38 -0.91
C ALA A 132 -8.69 -19.42 -1.99
N ARG A 133 -7.72 -19.75 -2.83
CA ARG A 133 -7.84 -20.80 -3.84
C ARG A 133 -8.01 -22.19 -3.21
N ARG A 134 -7.21 -22.50 -2.18
CA ARG A 134 -7.23 -23.78 -1.46
C ARG A 134 -8.55 -24.04 -0.74
N THR A 135 -9.19 -22.99 -0.23
CA THR A 135 -10.46 -23.06 0.50
C THR A 135 -11.67 -22.76 -0.37
N GLY A 136 -11.47 -22.42 -1.65
CA GLY A 136 -12.55 -22.06 -2.58
C GLY A 136 -13.29 -20.78 -2.14
N THR A 137 -12.60 -19.82 -1.48
CA THR A 137 -13.18 -18.58 -0.95
C THR A 137 -12.68 -17.32 -1.66
N SER A 138 -12.09 -17.48 -2.84
CA SER A 138 -11.64 -16.33 -3.65
C SER A 138 -12.82 -15.39 -3.97
N SER A 139 -12.63 -14.10 -3.76
CA SER A 139 -13.66 -13.08 -4.00
C SER A 139 -13.02 -11.71 -4.22
N GLY A 140 -13.74 -10.78 -4.84
CA GLY A 140 -13.29 -9.39 -4.96
C GLY A 140 -13.15 -8.68 -3.61
N LEU A 141 -13.85 -9.16 -2.56
CA LEU A 141 -13.60 -8.67 -1.20
C LEU A 141 -12.18 -9.01 -0.72
N GLY A 142 -11.66 -10.19 -1.09
CA GLY A 142 -10.28 -10.58 -0.77
C GLY A 142 -9.28 -9.59 -1.33
N GLU A 143 -9.37 -9.27 -2.63
CA GLU A 143 -8.48 -8.28 -3.27
C GLU A 143 -8.61 -6.89 -2.63
N LEU A 144 -9.84 -6.44 -2.38
CA LEU A 144 -10.06 -5.16 -1.73
C LEU A 144 -9.46 -5.09 -0.33
N PHE A 145 -9.54 -6.19 0.43
CA PHE A 145 -9.03 -6.28 1.79
C PHE A 145 -7.50 -6.31 1.80
N ASP A 146 -6.91 -7.14 0.96
CA ASP A 146 -5.48 -7.32 0.76
C ASP A 146 -4.79 -6.01 0.38
N HIS A 147 -5.12 -5.46 -0.78
CA HIS A 147 -4.56 -4.17 -1.23
C HIS A 147 -4.92 -2.99 -0.32
N GLY A 148 -6.05 -3.06 0.41
CA GLY A 148 -6.41 -2.08 1.43
C GLY A 148 -5.43 -2.09 2.61
N ILE A 149 -5.03 -3.27 3.08
CA ILE A 149 -4.01 -3.45 4.12
C ILE A 149 -2.63 -3.04 3.59
N ASP A 150 -2.27 -3.41 2.36
CA ASP A 150 -1.03 -2.97 1.71
C ASP A 150 -0.90 -1.45 1.71
N SER A 151 -1.99 -0.77 1.37
CA SER A 151 -2.01 0.70 1.35
C SER A 151 -1.79 1.32 2.73
N LEU A 152 -2.32 0.71 3.79
CA LEU A 152 -2.03 1.12 5.18
C LEU A 152 -0.57 0.83 5.54
N ASN A 153 -0.05 -0.29 5.06
CA ASN A 153 1.30 -0.74 5.39
C ASN A 153 2.40 0.06 4.70
N CYS A 154 2.13 0.70 3.56
CA CYS A 154 3.14 1.47 2.82
C CYS A 154 3.93 2.45 3.70
N THR A 155 3.26 3.21 4.55
CA THR A 155 3.92 4.17 5.45
C THR A 155 4.46 3.51 6.71
N LEU A 156 3.79 2.49 7.24
CA LEU A 156 4.16 1.86 8.51
C LEU A 156 5.40 0.97 8.38
N ALA A 157 5.49 0.15 7.33
CA ALA A 157 6.68 -0.64 7.06
C ALA A 157 7.89 0.25 6.74
N SER A 158 7.68 1.30 5.95
CA SER A 158 8.74 2.25 5.59
C SER A 158 9.17 3.13 6.77
N LEU A 159 8.29 3.35 7.76
CA LEU A 159 8.66 3.97 9.02
C LEU A 159 9.64 3.09 9.82
N LEU A 160 9.43 1.76 9.85
CA LEU A 160 10.37 0.82 10.47
C LEU A 160 11.72 0.82 9.77
N GLU A 161 11.73 0.92 8.43
CA GLU A 161 12.96 1.05 7.66
C GLU A 161 13.68 2.37 7.95
N THR A 162 12.93 3.48 8.02
CA THR A 162 13.44 4.79 8.43
C THR A 162 14.15 4.72 9.80
N ALA A 163 13.51 4.06 10.77
CA ALA A 163 14.08 3.82 12.09
C ALA A 163 15.31 2.90 12.03
N ALA A 164 15.25 1.82 11.25
CA ALA A 164 16.37 0.90 11.10
C ALA A 164 17.62 1.54 10.50
N MET A 165 17.44 2.50 9.61
CA MET A 165 18.55 3.29 9.05
C MET A 165 18.97 4.49 9.92
N GLY A 166 18.27 4.74 11.04
CA GLY A 166 18.56 5.86 11.93
C GLY A 166 18.35 7.22 11.26
N LEU A 167 17.40 7.33 10.33
CA LEU A 167 17.20 8.55 9.53
C LEU A 167 16.47 9.65 10.27
N GLY A 168 15.70 9.29 11.31
CA GLY A 168 14.94 10.25 12.13
C GLY A 168 14.00 11.12 11.31
N THR A 169 13.68 12.29 11.87
CA THR A 169 12.90 13.33 11.21
C THR A 169 13.75 14.19 10.26
N SER A 170 14.55 13.55 9.43
CA SER A 170 15.35 14.19 8.38
C SER A 170 14.62 14.17 7.03
N PRO A 171 15.05 14.98 6.05
CA PRO A 171 14.52 14.88 4.69
C PRO A 171 14.63 13.45 4.11
N ALA A 172 15.73 12.76 4.37
CA ALA A 172 15.92 11.37 3.98
C ALA A 172 14.91 10.43 4.65
N GLY A 173 14.67 10.61 5.96
CA GLY A 173 13.68 9.85 6.71
C GLY A 173 12.26 10.06 6.19
N ILE A 174 11.89 11.28 5.85
CA ILE A 174 10.58 11.61 5.28
C ILE A 174 10.40 10.95 3.91
N ILE A 175 11.42 11.03 3.05
CA ILE A 175 11.39 10.40 1.72
C ILE A 175 11.27 8.89 1.88
N THR A 176 12.09 8.25 2.72
CA THR A 176 12.02 6.80 2.96
C THR A 176 10.64 6.39 3.49
N ALA A 177 10.07 7.12 4.46
CA ALA A 177 8.79 6.76 5.08
C ALA A 177 7.58 6.95 4.17
N LEU A 178 7.58 7.92 3.25
CA LEU A 178 6.38 8.33 2.52
C LEU A 178 6.47 8.10 1.00
N CYS A 179 7.68 8.01 0.41
CA CYS A 179 7.83 7.77 -1.02
C CYS A 179 7.15 6.46 -1.50
N PRO A 180 7.13 5.35 -0.74
CA PRO A 180 6.47 4.11 -1.16
C PRO A 180 4.97 4.24 -1.45
N CYS A 181 4.31 5.30 -0.97
CA CYS A 181 2.94 5.61 -1.37
C CYS A 181 2.81 5.88 -2.89
N LEU A 182 3.85 6.43 -3.52
CA LEU A 182 3.80 6.75 -4.96
C LEU A 182 3.77 5.52 -5.85
N PRO A 183 4.70 4.54 -5.74
CA PRO A 183 4.62 3.31 -6.54
C PRO A 183 3.31 2.54 -6.28
N MET A 184 2.80 2.50 -5.05
CA MET A 184 1.51 1.86 -4.74
C MET A 184 0.35 2.57 -5.44
N PHE A 185 0.34 3.91 -5.44
CA PHE A 185 -0.66 4.69 -6.18
C PHE A 185 -0.61 4.42 -7.68
N PHE A 186 0.58 4.47 -8.29
CA PHE A 186 0.73 4.27 -9.74
C PHE A 186 0.37 2.84 -10.17
N SER A 187 0.71 1.83 -9.38
CA SER A 187 0.32 0.45 -9.62
C SER A 187 -1.20 0.26 -9.51
N THR A 188 -1.82 0.87 -8.50
CA THR A 188 -3.28 0.84 -8.32
C THR A 188 -4.01 1.57 -9.46
N TRP A 189 -3.50 2.74 -9.90
CA TRP A 189 -4.02 3.48 -11.03
C TRP A 189 -3.86 2.70 -12.35
N GLU A 190 -2.73 2.04 -12.56
CA GLU A 190 -2.52 1.15 -13.69
C GLU A 190 -3.54 0.01 -13.68
N THR A 191 -3.73 -0.68 -12.55
CA THR A 191 -4.68 -1.77 -12.39
C THR A 191 -6.11 -1.32 -12.65
N TYR A 192 -6.49 -0.10 -12.24
CA TYR A 192 -7.80 0.47 -12.53
C TYR A 192 -8.10 0.54 -14.04
N HIS A 193 -7.09 0.87 -14.86
CA HIS A 193 -7.25 0.98 -16.32
C HIS A 193 -7.00 -0.32 -17.08
N THR A 194 -6.11 -1.16 -16.61
CA THR A 194 -5.68 -2.39 -17.32
C THR A 194 -6.43 -3.64 -16.87
N HIS A 195 -7.08 -3.59 -15.71
CA HIS A 195 -7.71 -4.72 -15.05
C HIS A 195 -6.75 -5.90 -14.76
N THR A 196 -5.46 -5.61 -14.67
CA THR A 196 -4.41 -6.57 -14.36
C THR A 196 -3.33 -5.89 -13.54
N LEU A 197 -2.92 -6.51 -12.44
CA LEU A 197 -1.79 -6.06 -11.65
C LEU A 197 -0.49 -6.50 -12.34
N PHE A 198 0.35 -5.55 -12.74
CA PHE A 198 1.65 -5.83 -13.36
C PHE A 198 2.78 -5.58 -12.36
N LEU A 199 3.53 -6.63 -12.06
CA LEU A 199 4.76 -6.55 -11.28
C LEU A 199 5.96 -6.84 -12.19
N GLY A 200 6.89 -5.89 -12.24
CA GLY A 200 8.09 -5.97 -13.09
C GLY A 200 9.07 -7.05 -12.64
N VAL A 201 10.20 -7.14 -13.36
CA VAL A 201 11.30 -8.09 -13.06
C VAL A 201 11.94 -7.77 -11.69
N ILE A 202 12.02 -6.50 -11.34
CA ILE A 202 12.37 -6.01 -10.00
C ILE A 202 11.19 -5.17 -9.54
N ASN A 203 10.58 -5.54 -8.43
CA ASN A 203 9.40 -4.87 -7.93
C ASN A 203 9.44 -4.64 -6.41
N GLY A 204 8.65 -3.66 -5.95
CA GLY A 204 8.59 -3.29 -4.53
C GLY A 204 8.14 -4.41 -3.61
N PRO A 205 7.01 -5.08 -3.90
CA PRO A 205 6.46 -6.17 -3.06
C PRO A 205 7.39 -7.37 -2.89
N THR A 206 8.30 -7.65 -3.81
CA THR A 206 9.24 -8.78 -3.72
C THR A 206 10.64 -8.30 -3.37
N GLU A 207 11.37 -7.75 -4.34
CA GLU A 207 12.77 -7.36 -4.16
C GLU A 207 12.91 -6.18 -3.20
N GLY A 208 12.01 -5.20 -3.27
CA GLY A 208 12.04 -4.04 -2.38
C GLY A 208 11.91 -4.44 -0.91
N ILE A 209 10.97 -5.32 -0.57
CA ILE A 209 10.80 -5.81 0.81
C ILE A 209 12.01 -6.63 1.26
N LEU A 210 12.59 -7.48 0.41
CA LEU A 210 13.79 -8.24 0.76
C LEU A 210 15.00 -7.34 1.02
N ILE A 211 15.16 -6.26 0.24
CA ILE A 211 16.20 -5.25 0.47
C ILE A 211 15.95 -4.54 1.80
N ALA A 212 14.72 -4.13 2.10
CA ALA A 212 14.39 -3.52 3.38
C ALA A 212 14.67 -4.47 4.56
N CYS A 213 14.34 -5.76 4.44
CA CYS A 213 14.71 -6.77 5.45
C CYS A 213 16.24 -6.88 5.61
N ALA A 214 17.01 -6.86 4.52
CA ALA A 214 18.47 -6.88 4.56
C ALA A 214 19.03 -5.63 5.27
N ILE A 215 18.51 -4.45 4.96
CA ILE A 215 18.84 -3.19 5.63
C ILE A 215 18.61 -3.33 7.15
N MET A 216 17.45 -3.81 7.57
CA MET A 216 17.11 -4.00 8.98
C MET A 216 18.05 -5.00 9.67
N ILE A 217 18.39 -6.12 9.00
CA ILE A 217 19.36 -7.12 9.53
C ILE A 217 20.75 -6.49 9.67
N MET A 218 21.21 -5.75 8.66
CA MET A 218 22.51 -5.07 8.71
C MET A 218 22.56 -4.06 9.85
N SER A 219 21.49 -3.30 10.08
CA SER A 219 21.37 -2.39 11.22
C SER A 219 21.40 -3.14 12.57
N GLY A 220 20.84 -4.34 12.62
CA GLY A 220 20.90 -5.19 13.82
C GLY A 220 22.31 -5.70 14.14
N ILE A 221 23.14 -5.95 13.10
CA ILE A 221 24.50 -6.47 13.25
C ILE A 221 25.50 -5.35 13.56
N TRP A 222 25.43 -4.24 12.81
CA TRP A 222 26.45 -3.18 12.85
C TRP A 222 25.96 -1.85 13.43
N GLY A 223 24.67 -1.75 13.74
CA GLY A 223 24.02 -0.51 14.16
C GLY A 223 23.64 0.39 12.99
N PRO A 224 22.71 1.35 13.21
CA PRO A 224 22.23 2.26 12.16
C PRO A 224 23.30 3.22 11.63
N GLY A 225 24.39 3.43 12.37
CA GLY A 225 25.48 4.32 11.98
C GLY A 225 26.16 3.95 10.66
N ILE A 226 26.10 2.66 10.22
CA ILE A 226 26.73 2.23 8.96
C ILE A 226 26.16 2.97 7.73
N TRP A 227 24.92 3.39 7.79
CA TRP A 227 24.24 4.05 6.68
C TRP A 227 24.70 5.48 6.43
N THR A 228 25.37 6.09 7.41
CA THR A 228 25.89 7.47 7.35
C THR A 228 27.41 7.53 7.16
N ILE A 229 28.09 6.39 7.07
CA ILE A 229 29.53 6.33 6.79
C ILE A 229 29.76 6.63 5.31
N PRO A 230 30.68 7.57 4.95
CA PRO A 230 31.06 7.82 3.56
C PRO A 230 31.62 6.55 2.92
N LEU A 231 31.12 6.21 1.75
CA LEU A 231 31.55 5.04 0.98
C LEU A 231 33.04 5.09 0.62
N ALA A 232 33.56 6.30 0.38
CA ALA A 232 34.96 6.55 0.13
C ALA A 232 35.88 5.95 1.19
N ASN A 233 35.46 5.93 2.47
CA ASN A 233 36.27 5.41 3.58
C ASN A 233 36.59 3.92 3.45
N GLY A 234 35.65 3.13 2.88
CA GLY A 234 35.84 1.67 2.70
C GLY A 234 36.71 1.28 1.49
N ILE A 235 36.89 2.18 0.54
CA ILE A 235 37.55 1.89 -0.73
C ILE A 235 38.79 2.77 -1.00
N LYS A 236 39.07 3.72 -0.11
CA LYS A 236 40.16 4.74 -0.29
C LYS A 236 41.50 4.12 -0.58
N ASP A 237 41.84 3.02 0.08
CA ASP A 237 43.14 2.36 -0.09
C ASP A 237 43.21 1.46 -1.32
N THR A 238 42.04 0.98 -1.79
CA THR A 238 41.98 0.03 -2.92
C THR A 238 41.68 0.72 -4.23
N LEU A 239 40.84 1.74 -4.24
CA LEU A 239 40.35 2.46 -5.41
C LEU A 239 40.32 3.99 -5.16
N PRO A 240 41.50 4.65 -4.99
CA PRO A 240 41.54 6.07 -4.58
C PRO A 240 40.81 7.02 -5.55
N GLY A 241 40.91 6.78 -6.87
CA GLY A 241 40.18 7.58 -7.86
C GLY A 241 38.66 7.48 -7.75
N LEU A 242 38.11 6.30 -7.41
CA LEU A 242 36.70 6.13 -7.17
C LEU A 242 36.28 6.76 -5.82
N ALA A 243 37.12 6.65 -4.81
CA ALA A 243 36.90 7.29 -3.52
C ALA A 243 36.81 8.82 -3.63
N GLU A 244 37.62 9.43 -4.48
CA GLU A 244 37.59 10.87 -4.77
C GLU A 244 36.25 11.27 -5.47
N ILE A 245 35.78 10.47 -6.42
CA ILE A 245 34.50 10.70 -7.12
C ILE A 245 33.33 10.58 -6.15
N LEU A 246 33.32 9.57 -5.26
CA LEU A 246 32.24 9.34 -4.29
C LEU A 246 32.24 10.40 -3.18
N GLY A 247 33.40 10.96 -2.80
CA GLY A 247 33.49 12.00 -1.78
C GLY A 247 32.80 11.61 -0.48
N GLU A 248 31.86 12.45 -0.04
CA GLU A 248 31.06 12.25 1.18
C GLU A 248 29.79 11.42 0.97
N THR A 249 29.60 10.84 -0.22
CA THR A 249 28.39 10.04 -0.52
C THR A 249 28.29 8.84 0.42
N THR A 250 27.14 8.66 1.04
CA THR A 250 26.85 7.58 1.97
C THR A 250 25.96 6.50 1.35
N PHE A 251 25.83 5.34 1.99
CA PHE A 251 24.82 4.34 1.60
C PHE A 251 23.40 4.91 1.64
N ARG A 252 23.09 5.77 2.62
CA ARG A 252 21.81 6.47 2.72
C ARG A 252 21.51 7.28 1.45
N ASP A 253 22.48 8.02 0.93
CA ASP A 253 22.28 8.86 -0.24
C ASP A 253 22.05 8.02 -1.50
N ILE A 254 22.75 6.88 -1.63
CA ILE A 254 22.49 5.91 -2.70
C ILE A 254 21.07 5.32 -2.54
N TRP A 255 20.67 4.96 -1.33
CA TRP A 255 19.32 4.42 -1.08
C TRP A 255 18.23 5.39 -1.51
N ILE A 256 18.32 6.65 -1.12
CA ILE A 256 17.38 7.69 -1.55
C ILE A 256 17.40 7.87 -3.07
N GLY A 257 18.58 7.86 -3.67
CA GLY A 257 18.74 7.92 -5.13
C GLY A 257 18.08 6.73 -5.84
N LEU A 258 18.19 5.52 -5.29
CA LEU A 258 17.53 4.31 -5.81
C LEU A 258 16.01 4.38 -5.70
N ILE A 259 15.46 4.82 -4.55
CA ILE A 259 14.01 4.98 -4.36
C ILE A 259 13.46 5.97 -5.40
N ILE A 260 14.03 7.16 -5.49
CA ILE A 260 13.57 8.20 -6.42
C ILE A 260 13.82 7.78 -7.86
N GLY A 261 14.99 7.25 -8.16
CA GLY A 261 15.37 6.80 -9.50
C GLY A 261 14.47 5.68 -10.02
N SER A 262 14.19 4.66 -9.21
CA SER A 262 13.28 3.57 -9.58
C SER A 262 11.86 4.09 -9.84
N LEU A 263 11.36 5.01 -9.01
CA LEU A 263 10.06 5.61 -9.21
C LEU A 263 9.98 6.38 -10.54
N VAL A 264 10.94 7.28 -10.79
CA VAL A 264 10.90 8.21 -11.92
C VAL A 264 11.24 7.53 -13.25
N PHE A 265 12.22 6.64 -13.27
CA PHE A 265 12.74 6.05 -14.51
C PHE A 265 12.15 4.67 -14.83
N THR A 266 11.55 3.98 -13.85
CA THR A 266 10.96 2.67 -14.09
C THR A 266 9.46 2.65 -13.82
N GLN A 267 9.02 2.87 -12.59
CA GLN A 267 7.63 2.67 -12.18
C GLN A 267 6.65 3.57 -12.94
N ILE A 268 6.84 4.88 -12.91
CA ILE A 268 5.94 5.84 -13.58
C ILE A 268 5.88 5.59 -15.09
N PRO A 269 7.01 5.48 -15.82
CA PRO A 269 6.97 5.23 -17.26
C PRO A 269 6.28 3.91 -17.63
N PHE A 270 6.51 2.83 -16.88
CA PHE A 270 5.85 1.55 -17.12
C PHE A 270 4.34 1.63 -16.96
N CYS A 271 3.87 2.19 -15.85
CA CYS A 271 2.44 2.37 -15.60
C CYS A 271 1.78 3.25 -16.68
N VAL A 272 2.42 4.36 -17.06
CA VAL A 272 1.92 5.25 -18.13
C VAL A 272 1.83 4.53 -19.47
N LEU A 273 2.86 3.76 -19.85
CA LEU A 273 2.85 3.01 -21.09
C LEU A 273 1.76 1.95 -21.14
N ASN A 274 1.54 1.22 -20.04
CA ASN A 274 0.52 0.18 -19.97
C ASN A 274 -0.90 0.79 -20.00
N VAL A 275 -1.13 1.88 -19.27
CA VAL A 275 -2.40 2.62 -19.33
C VAL A 275 -2.65 3.20 -20.72
N ALA A 276 -1.62 3.81 -21.34
CA ALA A 276 -1.75 4.34 -22.69
C ALA A 276 -2.09 3.24 -23.71
N LYS A 277 -1.48 2.06 -23.63
CA LYS A 277 -1.81 0.89 -24.47
C LYS A 277 -3.25 0.45 -24.24
N ALA A 278 -3.67 0.30 -22.98
CA ALA A 278 -5.02 -0.13 -22.63
C ALA A 278 -6.09 0.86 -23.13
N ARG A 279 -5.89 2.16 -22.98
CA ARG A 279 -6.83 3.18 -23.47
C ARG A 279 -6.85 3.25 -25.01
N LYS A 280 -5.67 3.18 -25.63
CA LYS A 280 -5.58 3.16 -27.10
C LYS A 280 -6.33 1.95 -27.70
N SER A 281 -6.26 0.77 -27.10
CA SER A 281 -6.98 -0.42 -27.55
C SER A 281 -8.50 -0.28 -27.44
N ARG A 282 -9.00 0.59 -26.55
CA ARG A 282 -10.42 0.92 -26.38
C ARG A 282 -10.87 2.15 -27.18
N GLY A 283 -9.95 2.81 -27.89
CA GLY A 283 -10.26 4.05 -28.62
C GLY A 283 -10.49 5.27 -27.72
N GLU A 284 -10.02 5.21 -26.46
CA GLU A 284 -10.20 6.29 -25.48
C GLU A 284 -9.05 7.31 -25.51
N PRO A 285 -9.33 8.60 -25.23
CA PRO A 285 -8.29 9.63 -25.19
C PRO A 285 -7.32 9.40 -24.04
N ILE A 286 -6.00 9.57 -24.28
CA ILE A 286 -4.96 9.32 -23.28
C ILE A 286 -4.78 10.55 -22.37
N LEU A 287 -4.82 11.78 -22.91
CA LEU A 287 -4.44 12.98 -22.18
C LEU A 287 -5.28 13.24 -20.90
N PRO A 288 -6.61 13.07 -20.91
CA PRO A 288 -7.43 13.33 -19.72
C PRO A 288 -7.12 12.44 -18.53
N VAL A 289 -6.50 11.27 -18.75
CA VAL A 289 -6.21 10.30 -17.65
C VAL A 289 -5.20 10.86 -16.63
N PHE A 290 -4.34 11.78 -17.04
CA PHE A 290 -3.37 12.40 -16.14
C PHE A 290 -4.01 13.32 -15.08
N LEU A 291 -5.24 13.77 -15.32
CA LEU A 291 -5.99 14.52 -14.31
C LEU A 291 -6.30 13.63 -13.08
N GLU A 292 -6.37 12.32 -13.24
CA GLU A 292 -6.58 11.36 -12.15
C GLU A 292 -5.40 11.32 -11.14
N TRP A 293 -4.27 11.94 -11.46
CA TRP A 293 -3.15 12.12 -10.55
C TRP A 293 -3.37 13.29 -9.56
N ILE A 294 -4.38 14.14 -9.76
CA ILE A 294 -4.64 15.31 -8.91
C ILE A 294 -4.76 14.91 -7.42
N PRO A 295 -5.53 13.89 -7.01
CA PRO A 295 -5.61 13.52 -5.59
C PRO A 295 -4.27 13.16 -4.98
N MET A 296 -3.43 12.43 -5.72
CA MET A 296 -2.08 12.05 -5.27
C MET A 296 -1.13 13.24 -5.27
N ALA A 297 -1.24 14.14 -6.25
CA ALA A 297 -0.48 15.38 -6.27
C ALA A 297 -0.84 16.26 -5.07
N VAL A 298 -2.13 16.45 -4.77
CA VAL A 298 -2.58 17.17 -3.57
C VAL A 298 -2.03 16.52 -2.30
N PHE A 299 -2.08 15.19 -2.18
CA PHE A 299 -1.51 14.46 -1.06
C PHE A 299 -0.01 14.75 -0.91
N THR A 300 0.77 14.53 -1.96
CA THR A 300 2.24 14.66 -1.93
C THR A 300 2.68 16.11 -1.71
N PHE A 301 2.09 17.05 -2.43
CA PHE A 301 2.47 18.47 -2.30
C PHE A 301 2.05 19.06 -0.95
N SER A 302 0.91 18.65 -0.40
CA SER A 302 0.50 19.11 0.94
C SER A 302 1.42 18.56 2.04
N ILE A 303 1.83 17.28 1.94
CA ILE A 303 2.85 16.72 2.83
C ILE A 303 4.14 17.52 2.74
N ALA A 304 4.68 17.71 1.55
CA ALA A 304 5.92 18.45 1.35
C ALA A 304 5.81 19.89 1.86
N ALA A 305 4.72 20.59 1.54
CA ALA A 305 4.50 21.95 1.99
C ALA A 305 4.39 22.07 3.50
N TRP A 306 3.85 21.07 4.19
CA TRP A 306 3.71 21.08 5.65
C TRP A 306 5.00 20.70 6.35
N VAL A 307 5.55 19.55 5.99
CA VAL A 307 6.70 18.95 6.69
C VAL A 307 8.00 19.74 6.47
N PHE A 308 8.21 20.25 5.24
CA PHE A 308 9.39 21.08 4.92
C PHE A 308 9.20 22.57 5.18
N SER A 309 8.09 22.97 5.79
CA SER A 309 7.94 24.36 6.19
C SER A 309 8.90 24.72 7.34
N PRO A 310 9.61 25.85 7.25
CA PRO A 310 10.46 26.33 8.33
C PRO A 310 9.65 26.72 9.60
N TYR A 311 8.35 26.87 9.48
CA TYR A 311 7.43 27.26 10.54
C TYR A 311 6.73 26.06 11.19
N SER A 312 6.79 24.88 10.60
CA SER A 312 6.23 23.64 11.16
C SER A 312 7.17 23.06 12.23
N THR A 313 6.58 22.41 13.22
CA THR A 313 7.29 21.74 14.31
C THR A 313 7.41 20.22 14.11
N ILE A 314 6.78 19.66 13.08
CA ILE A 314 6.74 18.19 12.84
C ILE A 314 8.15 17.60 12.86
N MET A 315 9.10 18.21 12.14
CA MET A 315 10.49 17.74 12.10
C MET A 315 11.26 18.14 13.38
N LYS A 316 11.01 19.32 13.90
CA LYS A 316 11.76 19.87 15.06
C LYS A 316 11.46 19.12 16.35
N GLU A 317 10.23 18.64 16.51
CA GLU A 317 9.73 17.96 17.72
C GLU A 317 9.51 16.45 17.53
N ASN A 318 10.10 15.85 16.48
CA ASN A 318 10.07 14.41 16.21
C ASN A 318 8.64 13.82 16.06
N HIS A 319 7.73 14.53 15.38
CA HIS A 319 6.36 14.08 15.19
C HIS A 319 6.17 13.22 13.92
N LEU A 320 7.24 12.76 13.27
CA LEU A 320 7.15 11.99 12.02
C LEU A 320 6.36 10.69 12.19
N MET A 321 6.54 9.98 13.30
CA MET A 321 5.79 8.75 13.57
C MET A 321 4.28 9.01 13.61
N LEU A 322 3.84 10.02 14.38
CA LEU A 322 2.42 10.42 14.44
C LEU A 322 1.91 10.81 13.06
N PHE A 323 2.71 11.56 12.31
CA PHE A 323 2.38 11.99 10.95
C PHE A 323 2.23 10.80 10.00
N CYS A 324 3.12 9.80 10.06
CA CYS A 324 3.03 8.58 9.25
C CYS A 324 1.77 7.76 9.58
N PHE A 325 1.36 7.69 10.85
CA PHE A 325 0.09 7.05 11.21
C PHE A 325 -1.11 7.74 10.55
N ILE A 326 -1.13 9.07 10.55
CA ILE A 326 -2.19 9.83 9.88
C ILE A 326 -2.16 9.52 8.38
N MET A 327 -0.97 9.61 7.76
CA MET A 327 -0.82 9.39 6.32
C MET A 327 -1.16 7.96 5.90
N SER A 328 -0.94 6.97 6.75
CA SER A 328 -1.37 5.58 6.53
C SER A 328 -2.88 5.51 6.27
N PHE A 329 -3.71 6.13 7.12
CA PHE A 329 -5.17 6.14 6.92
C PHE A 329 -5.60 6.99 5.73
N VAL A 330 -4.98 8.15 5.53
CA VAL A 330 -5.31 9.07 4.42
C VAL A 330 -5.00 8.41 3.09
N PHE A 331 -3.79 7.87 2.94
CA PHE A 331 -3.36 7.16 1.75
C PHE A 331 -4.12 5.85 1.57
N GLY A 332 -4.29 5.07 2.64
CA GLY A 332 -5.05 3.83 2.64
C GLY A 332 -6.46 4.03 2.08
N ARG A 333 -7.16 5.08 2.50
CA ARG A 333 -8.50 5.37 1.94
C ARG A 333 -8.45 5.85 0.50
N LEU A 334 -7.44 6.66 0.13
CA LEU A 334 -7.29 7.19 -1.22
C LEU A 334 -7.15 6.04 -2.23
N THR A 335 -6.24 5.11 -2.00
CA THR A 335 -5.98 3.98 -2.89
C THR A 335 -7.07 2.91 -2.83
N THR A 336 -7.58 2.57 -1.64
CA THR A 336 -8.65 1.56 -1.51
C THR A 336 -9.95 2.01 -2.21
N LYS A 337 -10.22 3.31 -2.29
CA LYS A 337 -11.34 3.83 -3.12
C LYS A 337 -11.12 3.57 -4.61
N ILE A 338 -9.87 3.65 -5.10
CA ILE A 338 -9.56 3.36 -6.51
C ILE A 338 -9.74 1.86 -6.78
N ILE A 339 -9.26 1.00 -5.87
CA ILE A 339 -9.45 -0.45 -5.96
C ILE A 339 -10.93 -0.81 -5.94
N LEU A 340 -11.70 -0.20 -5.05
CA LEU A 340 -13.15 -0.39 -4.99
C LEU A 340 -13.82 0.04 -6.30
N ALA A 341 -13.46 1.19 -6.84
CA ALA A 341 -13.98 1.66 -8.13
C ALA A 341 -13.61 0.73 -9.29
N HIS A 342 -12.39 0.17 -9.28
CA HIS A 342 -11.97 -0.87 -10.22
C HIS A 342 -12.87 -2.12 -10.12
N LEU A 343 -13.06 -2.67 -8.93
CA LEU A 343 -13.85 -3.89 -8.69
C LEU A 343 -15.34 -3.71 -9.00
N THR A 344 -15.85 -2.50 -8.82
CA THR A 344 -17.26 -2.13 -9.05
C THR A 344 -17.51 -1.48 -10.41
N ARG A 345 -16.48 -1.32 -11.23
CA ARG A 345 -16.52 -0.63 -12.53
C ARG A 345 -17.11 0.78 -12.44
N GLN A 346 -16.84 1.46 -11.34
CA GLN A 346 -17.29 2.84 -11.10
C GLN A 346 -16.29 3.85 -11.67
N PRO A 347 -16.72 5.09 -11.93
CA PRO A 347 -15.80 6.18 -12.32
C PRO A 347 -14.69 6.39 -11.29
N PHE A 348 -13.55 6.92 -11.76
CA PHE A 348 -12.39 7.19 -10.90
C PHE A 348 -12.77 8.12 -9.73
N PRO A 349 -12.39 7.78 -8.47
CA PRO A 349 -12.74 8.55 -7.30
C PRO A 349 -11.79 9.75 -7.12
N TRP A 350 -12.20 10.91 -7.58
CA TRP A 350 -11.38 12.14 -7.63
C TRP A 350 -11.00 12.72 -6.27
N TRP A 351 -11.69 12.36 -5.18
CA TRP A 351 -11.45 13.01 -3.90
C TRP A 351 -11.75 12.13 -2.69
N THR A 352 -11.07 12.42 -1.59
CA THR A 352 -11.40 11.90 -0.27
C THR A 352 -11.46 13.04 0.75
N VAL A 353 -12.44 12.99 1.65
CA VAL A 353 -12.62 14.01 2.70
C VAL A 353 -11.40 14.14 3.61
N MET A 354 -10.56 13.11 3.67
CA MET A 354 -9.35 13.11 4.48
C MET A 354 -8.25 14.04 3.94
N LEU A 355 -8.33 14.47 2.69
CA LEU A 355 -7.37 15.44 2.12
C LEU A 355 -7.63 16.87 2.63
N TYR A 356 -8.86 17.21 3.09
CA TYR A 356 -9.13 18.56 3.59
C TYR A 356 -8.26 18.92 4.82
N PRO A 357 -8.18 18.09 5.87
CA PRO A 357 -7.29 18.40 6.98
C PRO A 357 -5.80 18.40 6.58
N LEU A 358 -5.40 17.60 5.59
CA LEU A 358 -4.02 17.62 5.10
C LEU A 358 -3.67 18.97 4.47
N VAL A 359 -4.53 19.47 3.59
CA VAL A 359 -4.38 20.81 2.99
C VAL A 359 -4.46 21.88 4.06
N GLY A 360 -5.36 21.75 5.04
CA GLY A 360 -5.48 22.63 6.19
C GLY A 360 -4.19 22.70 7.02
N GLY A 361 -3.57 21.54 7.31
CA GLY A 361 -2.30 21.45 8.01
C GLY A 361 -1.16 22.07 7.22
N ALA A 362 -1.11 21.85 5.92
CA ALA A 362 -0.13 22.51 5.04
C ALA A 362 -0.30 24.04 5.04
N PHE A 363 -1.54 24.54 5.07
CA PHE A 363 -1.81 25.97 5.20
C PHE A 363 -1.36 26.50 6.58
N LEU A 364 -1.74 25.82 7.67
CA LEU A 364 -1.36 26.19 9.03
C LEU A 364 0.17 26.26 9.20
N GLY A 365 0.88 25.26 8.69
CA GLY A 365 2.33 25.22 8.73
C GLY A 365 3.01 26.30 7.88
N ASN A 366 2.27 27.07 7.04
CA ASN A 366 2.81 28.13 6.19
C ASN A 366 2.14 29.49 6.43
N MET A 367 1.32 29.66 7.45
CA MET A 367 0.61 30.92 7.73
C MET A 367 1.51 32.18 7.71
N PRO A 368 2.77 32.15 8.24
CA PRO A 368 3.63 33.32 8.19
C PRO A 368 4.00 33.78 6.77
N ARG A 369 4.00 32.90 5.78
CA ARG A 369 4.21 33.28 4.37
C ARG A 369 3.09 34.15 3.81
N PHE A 370 1.92 34.10 4.45
CA PHE A 370 0.75 34.90 4.09
C PHE A 370 0.54 36.11 5.00
N GLY A 371 1.55 36.46 5.83
CA GLY A 371 1.46 37.57 6.78
C GLY A 371 0.61 37.27 8.03
N LEU A 372 0.26 36.01 8.27
CA LEU A 372 -0.48 35.55 9.44
C LEU A 372 0.47 35.11 10.55
N PRO A 373 0.06 35.12 11.84
CA PRO A 373 0.90 34.67 12.94
C PRO A 373 1.24 33.18 12.82
N GLN A 374 2.45 32.81 13.24
CA GLN A 374 2.86 31.41 13.30
C GLN A 374 2.01 30.66 14.33
N VAL A 375 1.61 29.43 13.96
CA VAL A 375 0.91 28.50 14.86
C VAL A 375 1.87 28.02 15.96
N SER A 376 1.39 27.93 17.20
CA SER A 376 2.21 27.37 18.29
C SER A 376 2.43 25.86 18.11
N ALA A 377 3.55 25.35 18.63
CA ALA A 377 3.86 23.92 18.59
C ALA A 377 2.76 23.05 19.24
N GLN A 378 2.21 23.52 20.37
CA GLN A 378 1.12 22.82 21.08
C GLN A 378 -0.16 22.74 20.21
N PHE A 379 -0.49 23.82 19.48
CA PHE A 379 -1.64 23.81 18.59
C PHE A 379 -1.41 22.89 17.40
N GLU A 380 -0.21 22.88 16.79
CA GLU A 380 0.13 21.97 15.68
C GLU A 380 0.06 20.51 16.13
N LEU A 381 0.60 20.19 17.33
CA LEU A 381 0.49 18.85 17.91
C LEU A 381 -0.97 18.47 18.21
N PHE A 382 -1.77 19.38 18.76
CA PHE A 382 -3.21 19.15 18.95
C PHE A 382 -3.92 18.87 17.61
N TYR A 383 -3.58 19.64 16.57
CA TYR A 383 -4.12 19.43 15.23
C TYR A 383 -3.75 18.05 14.67
N LEU A 384 -2.52 17.57 14.85
CA LEU A 384 -2.10 16.24 14.43
C LEU A 384 -2.91 15.14 15.14
N TRP A 385 -3.10 15.24 16.46
CA TRP A 385 -3.90 14.27 17.21
C TRP A 385 -5.38 14.30 16.80
N ALA A 386 -5.95 15.48 16.61
CA ALA A 386 -7.32 15.63 16.12
C ALA A 386 -7.47 15.04 14.70
N TYR A 387 -6.47 15.26 13.84
CA TYR A 387 -6.45 14.71 12.50
C TYR A 387 -6.28 13.19 12.50
N LEU A 388 -5.45 12.61 13.38
CA LEU A 388 -5.35 11.17 13.55
C LEU A 388 -6.71 10.56 13.94
N LEU A 389 -7.36 11.12 14.98
CA LEU A 389 -8.67 10.63 15.43
C LEU A 389 -9.71 10.73 14.32
N PHE A 390 -9.78 11.87 13.62
CA PHE A 390 -10.66 12.05 12.48
C PHE A 390 -10.39 11.00 11.39
N SER A 391 -9.12 10.79 11.03
CA SER A 391 -8.71 9.85 9.99
C SER A 391 -9.07 8.40 10.35
N MET A 392 -8.84 8.00 11.61
CA MET A 392 -9.23 6.68 12.12
C MET A 392 -10.74 6.46 12.04
N VAL A 393 -11.51 7.40 12.57
CA VAL A 393 -13.00 7.29 12.60
C VAL A 393 -13.56 7.21 11.17
N VAL A 394 -13.09 8.09 10.29
CA VAL A 394 -13.57 8.15 8.89
C VAL A 394 -13.15 6.90 8.12
N TYR A 395 -11.92 6.41 8.31
CA TYR A 395 -11.43 5.20 7.64
C TYR A 395 -12.19 3.96 8.10
N PHE A 396 -12.25 3.69 9.40
CA PHE A 396 -12.87 2.48 9.92
C PHE A 396 -14.38 2.45 9.69
N ARG A 397 -15.07 3.59 9.83
CA ARG A 397 -16.51 3.68 9.49
C ARG A 397 -16.73 3.33 8.01
N TRP A 398 -15.94 3.90 7.12
CA TRP A 398 -16.05 3.63 5.68
C TRP A 398 -15.72 2.16 5.35
N ALA A 399 -14.61 1.63 5.89
CA ALA A 399 -14.22 0.24 5.68
C ALA A 399 -15.30 -0.74 6.18
N TRP A 400 -15.86 -0.47 7.36
CA TRP A 400 -16.97 -1.26 7.92
C TRP A 400 -18.19 -1.27 6.99
N LEU A 401 -18.62 -0.12 6.50
CA LEU A 401 -19.77 -0.01 5.60
C LEU A 401 -19.53 -0.77 4.30
N VAL A 402 -18.35 -0.61 3.69
CA VAL A 402 -17.97 -1.28 2.44
C VAL A 402 -17.94 -2.79 2.63
N VAL A 403 -17.20 -3.28 3.63
CA VAL A 403 -17.06 -4.72 3.91
C VAL A 403 -18.41 -5.36 4.21
N THR A 404 -19.23 -4.71 5.05
CA THR A 404 -20.55 -5.23 5.42
C THR A 404 -21.49 -5.29 4.21
N SER A 405 -21.49 -4.26 3.36
CA SER A 405 -22.31 -4.25 2.13
C SER A 405 -21.93 -5.37 1.17
N ILE A 406 -20.62 -5.59 0.95
CA ILE A 406 -20.14 -6.68 0.09
C ILE A 406 -20.46 -8.05 0.71
N CYS A 407 -20.22 -8.23 2.01
CA CYS A 407 -20.53 -9.49 2.71
C CYS A 407 -22.01 -9.85 2.62
N ASN A 408 -22.89 -8.88 2.88
CA ASN A 408 -24.35 -9.08 2.80
C ASN A 408 -24.79 -9.43 1.37
N TYR A 409 -24.25 -8.75 0.38
CA TYR A 409 -24.58 -8.99 -1.02
C TYR A 409 -24.12 -10.36 -1.54
N LEU A 410 -22.91 -10.78 -1.15
CA LEU A 410 -22.31 -12.06 -1.59
C LEU A 410 -22.72 -13.23 -0.69
N GLY A 411 -23.34 -13.00 0.47
CA GLY A 411 -23.64 -14.05 1.45
C GLY A 411 -22.39 -14.70 2.05
N ILE A 412 -21.31 -13.91 2.25
CA ILE A 412 -20.03 -14.40 2.79
C ILE A 412 -19.65 -13.68 4.09
N ASN A 413 -18.76 -14.29 4.85
CA ASN A 413 -18.15 -13.64 6.01
C ASN A 413 -16.75 -13.11 5.62
N ALA A 414 -16.39 -11.92 6.13
CA ALA A 414 -15.09 -11.30 5.82
C ALA A 414 -13.91 -12.10 6.41
N LEU A 415 -14.02 -12.51 7.68
CA LEU A 415 -12.89 -13.07 8.46
C LEU A 415 -13.06 -14.54 8.86
N THR A 416 -14.14 -15.19 8.46
CA THR A 416 -14.42 -16.59 8.82
C THR A 416 -14.93 -17.39 7.62
N ILE A 417 -14.62 -18.68 7.59
CA ILE A 417 -15.16 -19.62 6.60
C ILE A 417 -16.36 -20.34 7.20
N PRO A 418 -17.52 -20.40 6.55
CA PRO A 418 -18.69 -21.13 7.03
C PRO A 418 -18.37 -22.61 7.35
N LYS A 419 -18.93 -23.17 8.41
CA LYS A 419 -18.65 -24.54 8.88
C LYS A 419 -18.90 -25.60 7.80
N GLU A 420 -19.97 -25.45 7.04
CA GLU A 420 -20.30 -26.36 5.94
C GLU A 420 -19.19 -26.43 4.90
N LYS A 421 -18.65 -25.26 4.53
CA LYS A 421 -17.53 -25.17 3.58
C LYS A 421 -16.22 -25.71 4.16
N GLN A 422 -15.99 -25.54 5.47
CA GLN A 422 -14.84 -26.14 6.14
C GLN A 422 -14.89 -27.69 6.10
N ILE A 423 -16.08 -28.27 6.31
CA ILE A 423 -16.29 -29.74 6.26
C ILE A 423 -16.04 -30.23 4.81
N ALA A 424 -16.60 -29.56 3.81
CA ALA A 424 -16.39 -29.90 2.41
C ALA A 424 -14.91 -29.84 2.01
N ASN A 425 -14.18 -28.80 2.43
CA ASN A 425 -12.75 -28.63 2.17
C ASN A 425 -11.90 -29.74 2.83
N LYS A 426 -12.25 -30.15 4.06
CA LYS A 426 -11.56 -31.26 4.74
C LYS A 426 -11.79 -32.59 4.01
N ALA A 427 -13.02 -32.85 3.55
CA ALA A 427 -13.34 -34.05 2.80
C ALA A 427 -12.60 -34.12 1.46
N ALA A 428 -12.58 -32.99 0.72
CA ALA A 428 -11.82 -32.91 -0.53
C ALA A 428 -10.31 -33.10 -0.33
N GLN A 429 -9.73 -32.54 0.74
CA GLN A 429 -8.30 -32.75 1.05
C GLN A 429 -7.99 -34.19 1.45
N ALA A 430 -8.91 -34.88 2.15
CA ALA A 430 -8.75 -36.27 2.50
C ALA A 430 -8.79 -37.18 1.25
N ALA A 431 -9.69 -36.90 0.31
CA ALA A 431 -9.78 -37.62 -0.95
C ALA A 431 -8.50 -37.47 -1.80
N ASN A 432 -7.94 -36.24 -1.89
CA ASN A 432 -6.71 -35.99 -2.65
C ASN A 432 -5.44 -36.60 -2.03
N LYS A 433 -5.47 -37.03 -0.78
CA LYS A 433 -4.35 -37.76 -0.12
C LYS A 433 -4.37 -39.26 -0.37
N LEU A 434 -5.47 -39.78 -0.89
CA LEU A 434 -5.66 -41.20 -1.17
C LEU A 434 -5.31 -41.56 -2.63
N HIS A 435 -5.08 -40.55 -3.46
CA HIS A 435 -4.54 -40.63 -4.81
C HIS A 435 -3.11 -40.08 -4.87
#